data_57eb75e16024e2789ae5eac8a1db4b11
#
_entry.id   57eb75e16024e2789ae5eac8a1db4b11
#
_cell.length_a   1.000
_cell.length_b   1.000
_cell.length_c   1.000
_cell.angle_alpha   90.00
_cell.angle_beta   90.00
_cell.angle_gamma   90.00
#
_symmetry.space_group_name_H-M   'P 1'
#
loop_
_entity.id
_entity.type
_entity.pdbx_description
1 polymer ?
#
loop_
_entity_poly.entity_id
_entity_poly.type
_entity_poly.pdbx_seq_one_letter_code
_entity_poly.pdbx_strand_id
1 'polypeptide(L)'
;AKLSLWLRTAQKGRKLSTLTGNIKCGNSLIPDPAIAGEKAFDWQKEFPAVFEKGGFDVVIGNPPYVRVQNLAYETTDYLKAHYEVALKRVDISLCFIELSRKITKNGASTCFITSNQFLTTEYGQAARRFLLSKYCLRKCIDFGDLPVFEEALTYVSIFLFINSSPANFS
;
A
#
# COMPACT_ATOMS: atom_id res chain seq x y z
N ALA A 1 -4.77 4.30 -18.35
CA ALA A 1 -3.85 3.22 -17.97
C ALA A 1 -3.89 2.04 -18.97
N LYS A 2 -5.06 1.37 -19.21
CA LYS A 2 -5.16 0.18 -20.09
C LYS A 2 -4.61 0.43 -21.49
N LEU A 3 -5.04 1.51 -22.15
CA LEU A 3 -4.58 1.88 -23.49
C LEU A 3 -3.06 2.15 -23.54
N SER A 4 -2.53 2.88 -22.57
CA SER A 4 -1.10 3.20 -22.51
C SER A 4 -0.23 1.95 -22.34
N LEU A 5 -0.68 0.98 -21.55
CA LEU A 5 -0.01 -0.29 -21.37
C LEU A 5 -0.10 -1.15 -22.64
N TRP A 6 -1.25 -1.17 -23.30
CA TRP A 6 -1.40 -1.86 -24.59
C TRP A 6 -0.44 -1.32 -25.63
N LEU A 7 -0.37 0.00 -25.79
CA LEU A 7 0.54 0.63 -26.75
C LEU A 7 2.01 0.30 -26.46
N ARG A 8 2.40 0.24 -25.19
CA ARG A 8 3.78 -0.11 -24.80
C ARG A 8 4.11 -1.60 -24.96
N THR A 9 3.11 -2.47 -24.84
CA THR A 9 3.30 -3.93 -24.93
C THR A 9 2.94 -4.50 -26.31
N ALA A 10 2.42 -3.66 -27.22
CA ALA A 10 2.07 -4.06 -28.56
C ALA A 10 3.32 -4.49 -29.36
N GLN A 11 3.34 -5.75 -29.79
CA GLN A 11 4.37 -6.30 -30.68
C GLN A 11 3.71 -6.81 -31.95
N LYS A 12 4.36 -6.58 -33.11
CA LYS A 12 3.88 -7.06 -34.42
C LYS A 12 3.66 -8.58 -34.39
N GLY A 13 2.46 -9.02 -34.74
CA GLY A 13 2.11 -10.45 -34.77
C GLY A 13 1.69 -11.07 -33.43
N ARG A 14 1.68 -10.35 -32.35
CA ARG A 14 1.23 -10.84 -31.04
C ARG A 14 -0.19 -10.36 -30.74
N LYS A 15 -1.07 -11.28 -30.36
CA LYS A 15 -2.43 -10.93 -29.90
C LYS A 15 -2.37 -10.12 -28.60
N LEU A 16 -3.00 -8.94 -28.59
CA LEU A 16 -3.10 -8.14 -27.37
C LEU A 16 -3.93 -8.90 -26.33
N SER A 17 -3.37 -9.12 -25.15
CA SER A 17 -4.10 -9.70 -24.03
C SER A 17 -5.07 -8.68 -23.43
N THR A 18 -6.24 -9.14 -23.01
CA THR A 18 -7.18 -8.27 -22.28
C THR A 18 -6.61 -7.97 -20.90
N LEU A 19 -6.43 -6.68 -20.57
CA LEU A 19 -5.95 -6.24 -19.25
C LEU A 19 -7.10 -6.05 -18.25
N THR A 20 -8.32 -6.42 -18.60
CA THR A 20 -9.53 -6.15 -17.81
C THR A 20 -9.52 -6.87 -16.46
N GLY A 21 -8.97 -8.07 -16.40
CA GLY A 21 -8.81 -8.82 -15.16
C GLY A 21 -7.66 -8.34 -14.27
N ASN A 22 -6.68 -7.63 -14.85
CA ASN A 22 -5.44 -7.24 -14.15
C ASN A 22 -5.44 -5.79 -13.68
N ILE A 23 -6.21 -4.91 -14.34
CA ILE A 23 -6.29 -3.49 -14.00
C ILE A 23 -7.68 -3.20 -13.45
N LYS A 24 -7.71 -2.95 -12.17
CA LYS A 24 -8.91 -2.63 -11.40
C LYS A 24 -8.88 -1.17 -10.93
N CYS A 25 -10.05 -0.63 -10.62
CA CYS A 25 -10.20 0.72 -10.09
C CYS A 25 -11.13 0.68 -8.90
N GLY A 26 -10.69 1.23 -7.77
CA GLY A 26 -11.47 1.28 -6.55
C GLY A 26 -10.67 1.87 -5.39
N ASN A 27 -11.32 2.00 -4.24
CA ASN A 27 -10.68 2.40 -2.99
C ASN A 27 -10.04 1.19 -2.33
N SER A 28 -8.74 1.02 -2.55
CA SER A 28 -7.96 -0.14 -2.10
C SER A 28 -8.04 -0.42 -0.58
N LEU A 29 -8.34 0.59 0.23
CA LEU A 29 -8.36 0.49 1.69
C LEU A 29 -9.74 0.14 2.26
N ILE A 30 -10.82 0.32 1.48
CA ILE A 30 -12.19 0.24 1.99
C ILE A 30 -13.05 -0.67 1.10
N PRO A 31 -13.30 -1.91 1.53
CA PRO A 31 -14.20 -2.83 0.82
C PRO A 31 -15.69 -2.59 1.09
N ASP A 32 -16.03 -1.71 2.04
CA ASP A 32 -17.42 -1.46 2.44
C ASP A 32 -18.10 -0.45 1.51
N PRO A 33 -19.17 -0.86 0.77
CA PRO A 33 -19.92 0.04 -0.09
C PRO A 33 -20.67 1.14 0.68
N ALA A 34 -20.98 0.93 1.97
CA ALA A 34 -21.63 1.95 2.78
C ALA A 34 -20.71 3.18 3.00
N ILE A 35 -19.39 2.98 2.96
CA ILE A 35 -18.38 4.03 3.16
C ILE A 35 -17.80 4.51 1.83
N ALA A 36 -17.43 3.59 0.94
CA ALA A 36 -16.74 3.90 -0.31
C ALA A 36 -17.66 3.96 -1.55
N GLY A 37 -18.96 3.65 -1.39
CA GLY A 37 -19.92 3.62 -2.48
C GLY A 37 -19.49 2.67 -3.59
N GLU A 38 -19.64 3.12 -4.82
CA GLU A 38 -19.23 2.38 -6.03
C GLU A 38 -17.72 2.14 -6.13
N LYS A 39 -16.92 2.84 -5.33
CA LYS A 39 -15.47 2.67 -5.28
C LYS A 39 -15.03 1.63 -4.27
N ALA A 40 -15.93 1.00 -3.53
CA ALA A 40 -15.59 -0.08 -2.61
C ALA A 40 -14.77 -1.17 -3.32
N PHE A 41 -13.70 -1.63 -2.68
CA PHE A 41 -12.77 -2.55 -3.33
C PHE A 41 -12.35 -3.67 -2.39
N ASP A 42 -12.87 -4.85 -2.67
CA ASP A 42 -12.53 -6.07 -1.94
C ASP A 42 -11.48 -6.87 -2.74
N TRP A 43 -10.27 -6.90 -2.24
CA TRP A 43 -9.14 -7.57 -2.89
C TRP A 43 -9.40 -9.05 -3.14
N GLN A 44 -10.08 -9.76 -2.22
CA GLN A 44 -10.34 -11.19 -2.38
C GLN A 44 -11.37 -11.46 -3.47
N LYS A 45 -12.40 -10.61 -3.56
CA LYS A 45 -13.41 -10.71 -4.62
C LYS A 45 -12.87 -10.33 -5.99
N GLU A 46 -11.99 -9.33 -6.03
CA GLU A 46 -11.42 -8.83 -7.28
C GLU A 46 -10.32 -9.73 -7.86
N PHE A 47 -9.61 -10.47 -6.99
CA PHE A 47 -8.50 -11.36 -7.37
C PHE A 47 -8.58 -12.75 -6.73
N PRO A 48 -9.70 -13.49 -6.88
CA PRO A 48 -9.92 -14.76 -6.18
C PRO A 48 -8.80 -15.77 -6.44
N ALA A 49 -8.37 -15.94 -7.69
CA ALA A 49 -7.29 -16.87 -8.05
C ALA A 49 -5.93 -16.55 -7.41
N VAL A 50 -5.69 -15.31 -6.99
CA VAL A 50 -4.49 -14.91 -6.25
C VAL A 50 -4.62 -15.34 -4.80
N PHE A 51 -5.79 -15.13 -4.20
CA PHE A 51 -6.03 -15.47 -2.79
C PHE A 51 -6.18 -16.97 -2.57
N GLU A 52 -6.65 -17.74 -3.53
CA GLU A 52 -6.58 -19.21 -3.52
C GLU A 52 -5.15 -19.73 -3.38
N LYS A 53 -4.16 -18.96 -3.85
CA LYS A 53 -2.73 -19.26 -3.74
C LYS A 53 -2.07 -18.60 -2.52
N GLY A 54 -2.86 -18.02 -1.60
CA GLY A 54 -2.41 -17.39 -0.36
C GLY A 54 -2.11 -15.89 -0.44
N GLY A 55 -2.36 -15.22 -1.58
CA GLY A 55 -2.15 -13.80 -1.78
C GLY A 55 -1.08 -13.46 -2.83
N PHE A 56 -0.70 -12.21 -2.90
CA PHE A 56 0.31 -11.72 -3.86
C PHE A 56 1.74 -12.11 -3.43
N ASP A 57 2.61 -12.34 -4.40
CA ASP A 57 4.04 -12.60 -4.18
C ASP A 57 4.84 -11.32 -3.96
N VAL A 58 4.40 -10.23 -4.62
CA VAL A 58 5.05 -8.91 -4.53
C VAL A 58 3.99 -7.82 -4.60
N VAL A 59 4.14 -6.82 -3.75
CA VAL A 59 3.39 -5.56 -3.84
C VAL A 59 4.38 -4.41 -4.03
N ILE A 60 4.14 -3.60 -5.06
CA ILE A 60 4.94 -2.40 -5.33
C ILE A 60 3.98 -1.23 -5.46
N GLY A 61 4.31 -0.09 -4.86
CA GLY A 61 3.46 1.08 -4.95
C GLY A 61 4.09 2.39 -4.51
N ASN A 62 3.38 3.44 -4.88
CA ASN A 62 3.57 4.78 -4.35
C ASN A 62 2.22 5.19 -3.74
N PRO A 63 2.01 4.94 -2.45
CA PRO A 63 0.79 5.32 -1.78
C PRO A 63 0.55 6.83 -1.84
N PRO A 64 -0.70 7.29 -1.93
CA PRO A 64 -0.99 8.71 -2.05
C PRO A 64 -0.59 9.49 -0.79
N TYR A 65 0.00 10.66 -0.98
CA TYR A 65 0.38 11.62 0.07
C TYR A 65 -0.80 12.52 0.42
N VAL A 66 -1.86 11.95 0.98
CA VAL A 66 -3.09 12.70 1.33
C VAL A 66 -3.04 13.15 2.78
N ARG A 67 -3.24 14.46 2.99
CA ARG A 67 -3.42 15.01 4.34
C ARG A 67 -4.76 14.58 4.90
N VAL A 68 -4.78 14.14 6.15
CA VAL A 68 -5.98 13.65 6.86
C VAL A 68 -7.14 14.65 6.83
N GLN A 69 -6.83 15.95 6.85
CA GLN A 69 -7.85 17.01 6.81
C GLN A 69 -8.70 17.00 5.52
N ASN A 70 -8.21 16.33 4.48
CA ASN A 70 -8.90 16.22 3.19
C ASN A 70 -9.75 14.95 3.07
N LEU A 71 -9.81 14.12 4.11
CA LEU A 71 -10.61 12.90 4.14
C LEU A 71 -11.98 13.17 4.77
N ALA A 72 -13.02 12.52 4.24
CA ALA A 72 -14.33 12.52 4.86
C ALA A 72 -14.24 11.85 6.26
N TYR A 73 -15.12 12.29 7.16
CA TYR A 73 -15.15 11.80 8.56
C TYR A 73 -15.36 10.28 8.61
N GLU A 74 -16.32 9.78 7.83
CA GLU A 74 -16.66 8.35 7.74
C GLU A 74 -15.47 7.51 7.27
N THR A 75 -14.70 8.02 6.30
CA THR A 75 -13.46 7.38 5.84
C THR A 75 -12.42 7.31 6.96
N THR A 76 -12.26 8.41 7.69
CA THR A 76 -11.29 8.49 8.79
C THR A 76 -11.65 7.54 9.92
N ASP A 77 -12.92 7.47 10.30
CA ASP A 77 -13.40 6.57 11.35
C ASP A 77 -13.29 5.10 10.93
N TYR A 78 -13.62 4.79 9.68
CA TYR A 78 -13.43 3.45 9.15
C TYR A 78 -11.96 3.01 9.25
N LEU A 79 -11.02 3.87 8.80
CA LEU A 79 -9.59 3.56 8.84
C LEU A 79 -9.09 3.35 10.28
N LYS A 80 -9.51 4.17 11.23
CA LYS A 80 -9.16 4.00 12.65
C LYS A 80 -9.70 2.70 13.24
N ALA A 81 -10.88 2.26 12.80
CA ALA A 81 -11.49 1.02 13.28
C ALA A 81 -10.85 -0.25 12.71
N HIS A 82 -10.25 -0.18 11.49
CA HIS A 82 -9.82 -1.37 10.74
C HIS A 82 -8.30 -1.46 10.51
N TYR A 83 -7.53 -0.40 10.85
CA TYR A 83 -6.07 -0.36 10.69
C TYR A 83 -5.37 0.00 12.00
N GLU A 84 -4.51 -0.90 12.48
CA GLU A 84 -3.73 -0.70 13.71
C GLU A 84 -2.83 0.54 13.65
N VAL A 85 -2.32 0.84 12.46
CA VAL A 85 -1.44 1.98 12.21
C VAL A 85 -2.16 3.33 12.25
N ALA A 86 -3.49 3.35 12.19
CA ALA A 86 -4.31 4.57 12.12
C ALA A 86 -4.83 5.07 13.48
N LEU A 87 -4.46 4.44 14.60
CA LEU A 87 -5.06 4.65 15.94
C LEU A 87 -5.04 6.10 16.43
N LYS A 88 -3.94 6.83 16.32
CA LYS A 88 -3.85 8.22 16.79
C LYS A 88 -4.11 9.23 15.67
N ARG A 89 -3.45 9.06 14.55
CA ARG A 89 -3.56 9.91 13.38
C ARG A 89 -3.56 9.03 12.14
N VAL A 90 -4.55 9.23 11.28
CA VAL A 90 -4.62 8.51 10.01
C VAL A 90 -3.52 9.03 9.09
N ASP A 91 -2.68 8.12 8.62
CA ASP A 91 -1.78 8.33 7.51
C ASP A 91 -2.08 7.25 6.47
N ILE A 92 -2.55 7.68 5.32
CA ILE A 92 -2.99 6.78 4.24
C ILE A 92 -1.85 5.87 3.81
N SER A 93 -0.63 6.37 3.74
CA SER A 93 0.53 5.57 3.31
C SER A 93 0.82 4.42 4.28
N LEU A 94 0.65 4.66 5.57
CA LEU A 94 0.80 3.62 6.59
C LEU A 94 -0.32 2.57 6.51
N CYS A 95 -1.56 2.99 6.21
CA CYS A 95 -2.66 2.07 5.96
C CYS A 95 -2.36 1.16 4.74
N PHE A 96 -1.72 1.68 3.69
CA PHE A 96 -1.27 0.86 2.56
C PHE A 96 -0.17 -0.14 2.95
N ILE A 97 0.74 0.22 3.85
CA ILE A 97 1.74 -0.71 4.39
C ILE A 97 1.05 -1.86 5.15
N GLU A 98 0.08 -1.55 6.00
CA GLU A 98 -0.68 -2.58 6.70
C GLU A 98 -1.53 -3.42 5.74
N LEU A 99 -2.20 -2.80 4.76
CA LEU A 99 -2.95 -3.51 3.74
C LEU A 99 -2.06 -4.49 2.99
N SER A 100 -0.86 -4.05 2.57
CA SER A 100 0.05 -4.91 1.81
C SER A 100 0.37 -6.21 2.54
N ARG A 101 0.48 -6.17 3.86
CA ARG A 101 0.65 -7.37 4.65
C ARG A 101 -0.57 -8.30 4.61
N LYS A 102 -1.78 -7.72 4.61
CA LYS A 102 -3.04 -8.50 4.58
C LYS A 102 -3.26 -9.19 3.23
N ILE A 103 -2.73 -8.63 2.13
CA ILE A 103 -2.95 -9.15 0.77
C ILE A 103 -1.78 -9.97 0.21
N THR A 104 -0.64 -10.00 0.89
CA THR A 104 0.54 -10.76 0.46
C THR A 104 0.66 -12.10 1.17
N LYS A 105 1.30 -13.07 0.51
CA LYS A 105 1.68 -14.34 1.10
C LYS A 105 2.69 -14.15 2.23
N ASN A 106 2.80 -15.14 3.12
CA ASN A 106 3.94 -15.22 4.01
C ASN A 106 5.26 -15.34 3.23
N GLY A 107 6.26 -14.56 3.58
CA GLY A 107 7.54 -14.47 2.87
C GLY A 107 7.53 -13.56 1.65
N ALA A 108 6.39 -13.01 1.25
CA ALA A 108 6.27 -12.10 0.11
C ALA A 108 6.91 -10.72 0.38
N SER A 109 7.25 -10.04 -0.69
CA SER A 109 7.91 -8.73 -0.64
C SER A 109 6.95 -7.58 -0.87
N THR A 110 7.11 -6.50 -0.10
CA THR A 110 6.43 -5.22 -0.34
C THR A 110 7.47 -4.12 -0.49
N CYS A 111 7.36 -3.34 -1.57
CA CYS A 111 8.24 -2.21 -1.83
C CYS A 111 7.42 -0.94 -2.05
N PHE A 112 7.55 0.02 -1.15
CA PHE A 112 6.88 1.31 -1.26
C PHE A 112 7.86 2.47 -1.24
N ILE A 113 7.58 3.49 -2.06
CA ILE A 113 8.12 4.82 -1.85
C ILE A 113 7.07 5.64 -1.10
N THR A 114 7.43 6.17 0.06
CA THR A 114 6.50 6.89 0.93
C THR A 114 7.24 7.85 1.86
N SER A 115 6.49 8.71 2.57
CA SER A 115 7.06 9.60 3.57
C SER A 115 7.76 8.82 4.68
N ASN A 116 8.93 9.30 5.12
CA ASN A 116 9.69 8.73 6.22
C ASN A 116 9.33 9.38 7.58
N GLN A 117 8.47 10.38 7.63
CA GLN A 117 8.15 11.14 8.84
C GLN A 117 7.65 10.27 9.99
N PHE A 118 6.99 9.15 9.69
CA PHE A 118 6.53 8.22 10.72
C PHE A 118 7.67 7.58 11.52
N LEU A 119 8.90 7.60 11.00
CA LEU A 119 10.06 7.06 11.72
C LEU A 119 10.45 7.89 12.94
N THR A 120 10.25 9.19 12.89
CA THR A 120 10.73 10.14 13.92
C THR A 120 9.60 10.80 14.71
N THR A 121 8.40 10.90 14.14
CA THR A 121 7.27 11.61 14.74
C THR A 121 6.51 10.76 15.78
N GLU A 122 5.83 11.43 16.71
CA GLU A 122 5.02 10.75 17.73
C GLU A 122 3.86 9.97 17.11
N TYR A 123 3.19 10.52 16.10
CA TYR A 123 2.07 9.84 15.46
C TYR A 123 2.46 8.52 14.78
N GLY A 124 3.73 8.38 14.38
CA GLY A 124 4.27 7.16 13.77
C GLY A 124 4.49 6.00 14.75
N GLN A 125 4.25 6.20 16.05
CA GLN A 125 4.52 5.15 17.07
C GLN A 125 3.76 3.84 16.80
N ALA A 126 2.49 3.92 16.43
CA ALA A 126 1.69 2.73 16.12
C ALA A 126 2.24 1.99 14.90
N ALA A 127 2.62 2.72 13.85
CA ALA A 127 3.24 2.14 12.66
C ALA A 127 4.59 1.49 12.96
N ARG A 128 5.45 2.13 13.75
CA ARG A 128 6.73 1.53 14.15
C ARG A 128 6.53 0.24 14.95
N ARG A 129 5.57 0.20 15.89
CA ARG A 129 5.22 -1.03 16.63
C ARG A 129 4.72 -2.12 15.69
N PHE A 130 3.83 -1.77 14.76
CA PHE A 130 3.31 -2.70 13.76
C PHE A 130 4.45 -3.29 12.92
N LEU A 131 5.32 -2.43 12.39
CA LEU A 131 6.45 -2.87 11.57
C LEU A 131 7.40 -3.78 12.36
N LEU A 132 7.74 -3.43 13.59
CA LEU A 132 8.64 -4.20 14.43
C LEU A 132 8.04 -5.56 14.87
N SER A 133 6.73 -5.67 14.97
CA SER A 133 6.06 -6.90 15.45
C SER A 133 5.54 -7.80 14.34
N LYS A 134 5.23 -7.25 13.18
CA LYS A 134 4.48 -7.93 12.12
C LYS A 134 5.21 -7.99 10.78
N TYR A 135 6.22 -7.15 10.55
CA TYR A 135 6.93 -7.02 9.30
C TYR A 135 8.44 -7.10 9.50
N CYS A 136 9.15 -7.68 8.54
CA CYS A 136 10.60 -7.60 8.50
C CYS A 136 11.04 -6.50 7.53
N LEU A 137 11.55 -5.38 8.06
CA LEU A 137 12.19 -4.35 7.24
C LEU A 137 13.54 -4.86 6.74
N ARG A 138 13.67 -5.04 5.43
CA ARG A 138 14.92 -5.54 4.79
C ARG A 138 15.81 -4.42 4.32
N LYS A 139 15.21 -3.34 3.81
CA LYS A 139 15.98 -2.21 3.29
C LYS A 139 15.17 -0.92 3.43
N CYS A 140 15.88 0.14 3.82
CA CYS A 140 15.39 1.51 3.76
C CYS A 140 16.42 2.31 2.95
N ILE A 141 15.94 3.04 1.94
CA ILE A 141 16.73 4.01 1.20
C ILE A 141 16.08 5.36 1.47
N ASP A 142 16.76 6.16 2.29
CA ASP A 142 16.31 7.49 2.66
C ASP A 142 16.93 8.52 1.71
N PHE A 143 16.09 9.36 1.13
CA PHE A 143 16.53 10.44 0.25
C PHE A 143 16.81 11.75 1.01
N GLY A 144 16.50 11.79 2.32
CA GLY A 144 16.67 13.00 3.13
C GLY A 144 15.94 14.19 2.52
N ASP A 145 16.69 15.29 2.31
CA ASP A 145 16.19 16.55 1.75
C ASP A 145 16.24 16.59 0.21
N LEU A 146 16.62 15.50 -0.45
CA LEU A 146 16.70 15.48 -1.91
C LEU A 146 15.29 15.57 -2.53
N PRO A 147 15.08 16.47 -3.51
CA PRO A 147 13.81 16.59 -4.20
C PRO A 147 13.62 15.41 -5.16
N VAL A 148 12.94 14.37 -4.70
CA VAL A 148 12.63 13.17 -5.51
C VAL A 148 11.47 13.43 -6.46
N PHE A 149 10.54 14.32 -6.09
CA PHE A 149 9.39 14.72 -6.90
C PHE A 149 9.38 16.23 -7.10
N GLU A 150 9.15 16.69 -8.32
CA GLU A 150 9.17 18.12 -8.68
C GLU A 150 8.10 18.95 -7.95
N GLU A 151 6.95 18.35 -7.61
CA GLU A 151 5.81 19.06 -7.03
C GLU A 151 5.59 18.80 -5.53
N ALA A 152 6.38 17.95 -4.89
CA ALA A 152 6.16 17.55 -3.50
C ALA A 152 7.39 17.80 -2.63
N LEU A 153 7.30 18.79 -1.74
CA LEU A 153 8.22 18.99 -0.61
C LEU A 153 7.96 17.91 0.45
N THR A 154 8.35 16.68 0.18
CA THR A 154 8.11 15.56 1.08
C THR A 154 9.40 14.78 1.27
N TYR A 155 9.81 14.59 2.51
CA TYR A 155 10.87 13.66 2.85
C TYR A 155 10.42 12.25 2.54
N VAL A 156 11.01 11.62 1.53
CA VAL A 156 10.61 10.29 1.05
C VAL A 156 11.71 9.28 1.26
N SER A 157 11.29 8.04 1.46
CA SER A 157 12.18 6.89 1.50
C SER A 157 11.56 5.72 0.77
N ILE A 158 12.40 4.84 0.23
CA ILE A 158 11.97 3.55 -0.29
C ILE A 158 12.14 2.53 0.82
N PHE A 159 11.07 1.83 1.12
CA PHE A 159 11.04 0.74 2.10
C PHE A 159 10.80 -0.59 1.40
N LEU A 160 11.65 -1.58 1.69
CA LEU A 160 11.46 -2.97 1.31
C LEU A 160 11.16 -3.79 2.57
N PHE A 161 9.97 -4.35 2.61
CA PHE A 161 9.50 -5.22 3.68
C PHE A 161 9.34 -6.66 3.19
N ILE A 162 9.50 -7.61 4.09
CA ILE A 162 9.11 -9.00 3.89
C ILE A 162 7.95 -9.33 4.84
N ASN A 163 6.89 -9.92 4.32
CA ASN A 163 5.74 -10.38 5.10
C ASN A 163 6.13 -11.62 5.92
N SER A 164 6.88 -11.39 6.95
CA SER A 164 7.24 -12.41 7.95
C SER A 164 7.36 -11.75 9.31
N SER A 165 7.03 -12.45 10.37
CA SER A 165 7.36 -11.96 11.71
C SER A 165 8.88 -11.76 11.80
N PRO A 166 9.35 -10.67 12.44
CA PRO A 166 10.77 -10.49 12.67
C PRO A 166 11.32 -11.72 13.39
N ALA A 167 12.41 -12.30 12.88
CA ALA A 167 13.15 -13.30 13.65
C ALA A 167 13.63 -12.61 14.93
N ASN A 168 13.44 -13.26 16.07
CA ASN A 168 14.07 -12.82 17.29
C ASN A 168 15.57 -12.78 17.03
N PHE A 169 16.16 -11.59 17.01
CA PHE A 169 17.60 -11.43 17.05
C PHE A 169 18.02 -11.82 18.46
N SER A 170 18.52 -13.03 18.61
CA SER A 170 19.21 -13.50 19.81
C SER A 170 20.63 -12.98 19.79
#